data_ea82a2a0e1d28c40645dcb7253ee6ecc
#
_entry.id   ea82a2a0e1d28c40645dcb7253ee6ecc
#
_cell.length_a   1.000
_cell.length_b   1.000
_cell.length_c   1.000
_cell.angle_alpha   90.00
_cell.angle_beta   90.00
_cell.angle_gamma   90.00
#
_symmetry.space_group_name_H-M   'P 1'
#
loop_
_entity.id
_entity.type
_entity.pdbx_description
1 polymer ?
#
loop_
_entity_poly.entity_id
_entity_poly.type
_entity_poly.pdbx_seq_one_letter_code
_entity_poly.pdbx_strand_id
1 'polypeptide(L)'
;MTKLFFTTALAMSALCLQAQTVVSLDKAGTLSEKISSAEKYEITNLKISGPLNGTDFILLRDMAGMDQENNKSNGTLETLDLTDASIVKGGEPYYVSYGGNADTEYYTSDNEMGHAMFIKCATLKDVKLPTTVTAIGDSCFLECKALSNLDIPASVKEIGSYALSYTALEKFSFPEGMAITEGVLYGCSSLASLTIPSDVTVIPRDAFSGTGIQEIELPKSLTKIGEEAFSASLITKVNCPESLLTIDTGAFSLCPNLTEVNFNNKLETIGNRAFSSCESLLEANIPNTVTTLGSSAFSTCSRLKKVHLPEGLTKIETALFDRCDKLEEVNIPETVTSIGALAFQNNGKLSSVTFPEGLKDIGKNAFKSCYTLEEIILPQSLDSLDVSCFDGCMNVVNIVLSPALKKIPRGAFSYCSSIEKIDIPEGVEVIGEMAFASCDELRTVKIPSTVTTLEKACFCDNWELVEVHCAALTPPTCGKNAFADMAEENVLYVPSGTKQAYETADTWSDFASIVEEETTDIKKNTVRSNVYETARYNIAGQSIGNDRNGIQIIKYSDGTSVKTVK
;
A
#
# COMPACT_ATOMS: atom_id res chain seq x y z
N MET A 1 -33.81 -31.20 52.72
CA MET A 1 -32.46 -31.63 53.13
C MET A 1 -31.96 -32.60 52.08
N THR A 2 -31.18 -32.15 51.15
CA THR A 2 -30.44 -33.05 50.25
C THR A 2 -29.13 -32.33 49.86
N LYS A 3 -28.03 -32.83 50.40
CA LYS A 3 -26.67 -32.34 50.20
C LYS A 3 -26.20 -32.74 48.80
N LEU A 4 -25.89 -31.74 47.98
CA LEU A 4 -25.22 -31.92 46.70
C LEU A 4 -23.71 -31.94 46.96
N PHE A 5 -23.06 -33.06 46.74
CA PHE A 5 -21.62 -33.19 46.75
C PHE A 5 -21.07 -32.74 45.41
N PHE A 6 -20.33 -31.64 45.39
CA PHE A 6 -19.47 -31.23 44.27
C PHE A 6 -18.13 -31.97 44.44
N THR A 7 -17.90 -32.98 43.63
CA THR A 7 -16.58 -33.55 43.42
C THR A 7 -15.83 -32.71 42.39
N THR A 8 -14.92 -31.87 42.85
CA THR A 8 -13.90 -31.24 42.02
C THR A 8 -12.86 -32.29 41.63
N ALA A 9 -12.93 -32.78 40.42
CA ALA A 9 -11.85 -33.54 39.81
C ALA A 9 -10.71 -32.54 39.47
N LEU A 10 -9.69 -32.52 40.30
CA LEU A 10 -8.41 -31.87 40.02
C LEU A 10 -7.72 -32.74 38.97
N ALA A 11 -7.75 -32.29 37.69
CA ALA A 11 -6.90 -32.84 36.66
C ALA A 11 -5.45 -32.40 36.96
N MET A 12 -4.71 -33.20 37.70
CA MET A 12 -3.25 -33.12 37.70
C MET A 12 -2.78 -33.55 36.33
N SER A 13 -2.43 -32.58 35.48
CA SER A 13 -1.55 -32.83 34.35
C SER A 13 -0.18 -33.21 34.95
N ALA A 14 0.07 -34.50 35.02
CA ALA A 14 1.42 -35.01 35.28
C ALA A 14 2.29 -34.56 34.09
N LEU A 15 3.09 -33.49 34.27
CA LEU A 15 4.29 -33.28 33.45
C LEU A 15 5.17 -34.51 33.71
N CYS A 16 5.08 -35.52 32.86
CA CYS A 16 6.15 -36.51 32.73
C CYS A 16 7.36 -35.75 32.18
N LEU A 17 8.25 -35.30 33.06
CA LEU A 17 9.63 -35.00 32.67
C LEU A 17 10.19 -36.34 32.18
N GLN A 18 10.17 -36.59 30.87
CA GLN A 18 10.91 -37.73 30.30
C GLN A 18 12.39 -37.52 30.64
N ALA A 19 13.02 -38.58 31.16
CA ALA A 19 14.43 -38.54 31.51
C ALA A 19 15.27 -38.18 30.27
N GLN A 20 16.21 -37.27 30.42
CA GLN A 20 17.14 -36.91 29.36
C GLN A 20 18.02 -38.10 29.01
N THR A 21 18.01 -38.53 27.76
CA THR A 21 18.98 -39.50 27.22
C THR A 21 20.31 -38.79 27.02
N VAL A 22 21.38 -39.30 27.62
CA VAL A 22 22.73 -38.72 27.50
C VAL A 22 23.64 -39.70 26.75
N VAL A 23 24.28 -39.20 25.68
CA VAL A 23 25.19 -39.98 24.83
C VAL A 23 26.54 -39.28 24.75
N SER A 24 27.62 -40.02 24.94
CA SER A 24 28.98 -39.54 24.72
C SER A 24 29.63 -40.30 23.56
N LEU A 25 30.21 -39.53 22.64
CA LEU A 25 30.90 -40.08 21.45
C LEU A 25 32.39 -39.83 21.55
N ASP A 26 33.15 -40.92 21.37
CA ASP A 26 34.62 -40.86 21.26
C ASP A 26 35.06 -40.58 19.80
N LYS A 27 34.17 -40.86 18.84
CA LYS A 27 34.46 -40.74 17.41
C LYS A 27 33.20 -40.26 16.67
N ALA A 28 33.40 -39.29 15.74
CA ALA A 28 32.33 -38.84 14.88
C ALA A 28 31.81 -39.95 13.94
N GLY A 29 30.53 -39.92 13.62
CA GLY A 29 29.86 -40.87 12.74
C GLY A 29 29.41 -42.16 13.46
N THR A 30 29.43 -42.22 14.80
CA THR A 30 29.12 -43.44 15.58
C THR A 30 27.85 -43.31 16.45
N LEU A 31 27.04 -42.27 16.26
CA LEU A 31 25.81 -42.08 17.05
C LEU A 31 24.82 -43.24 16.88
N SER A 32 24.74 -43.82 15.68
CA SER A 32 23.91 -44.99 15.38
C SER A 32 24.34 -46.27 16.10
N GLU A 33 25.57 -46.34 16.62
CA GLU A 33 26.06 -47.43 17.46
C GLU A 33 25.58 -47.29 18.92
N LYS A 34 25.19 -46.08 19.32
CA LYS A 34 24.74 -45.73 20.69
C LYS A 34 23.22 -45.65 20.81
N ILE A 35 22.52 -45.34 19.73
CA ILE A 35 21.06 -45.23 19.67
C ILE A 35 20.57 -46.24 18.64
N SER A 36 19.84 -47.26 19.11
CA SER A 36 19.32 -48.30 18.24
C SER A 36 18.15 -47.80 17.36
N SER A 37 17.92 -48.46 16.24
CA SER A 37 16.78 -48.15 15.34
C SER A 37 15.41 -48.31 15.99
N ALA A 38 15.30 -49.09 17.07
CA ALA A 38 14.07 -49.23 17.85
C ALA A 38 13.84 -48.07 18.82
N GLU A 39 14.90 -47.50 19.40
CA GLU A 39 14.82 -46.43 20.42
C GLU A 39 14.77 -45.04 19.83
N LYS A 40 15.31 -44.81 18.61
CA LYS A 40 15.47 -43.47 18.03
C LYS A 40 14.18 -42.65 17.94
N TYR A 41 13.02 -43.28 17.81
CA TYR A 41 11.72 -42.61 17.73
C TYR A 41 10.99 -42.49 19.07
N GLU A 42 11.57 -43.02 20.17
CA GLU A 42 11.04 -42.90 21.52
C GLU A 42 11.76 -41.80 22.33
N ILE A 43 12.93 -41.36 21.85
CA ILE A 43 13.73 -40.33 22.51
C ILE A 43 13.19 -38.95 22.16
N THR A 44 12.69 -38.23 23.15
CA THR A 44 12.19 -36.86 23.01
C THR A 44 13.16 -35.81 23.56
N ASN A 45 14.11 -36.20 24.45
CA ASN A 45 15.09 -35.33 25.07
C ASN A 45 16.47 -35.96 25.00
N LEU A 46 17.38 -35.37 24.21
CA LEU A 46 18.70 -35.93 23.94
C LEU A 46 19.80 -34.90 24.24
N LYS A 47 20.81 -35.36 25.03
CA LYS A 47 22.07 -34.62 25.20
C LYS A 47 23.20 -35.41 24.59
N ILE A 48 24.07 -34.75 23.80
CA ILE A 48 25.22 -35.38 23.18
C ILE A 48 26.49 -34.60 23.55
N SER A 49 27.55 -35.35 23.83
CA SER A 49 28.91 -34.85 23.99
C SER A 49 29.87 -35.53 23.03
N GLY A 50 30.95 -34.83 22.65
CA GLY A 50 31.98 -35.37 21.75
C GLY A 50 31.78 -34.95 20.28
N PRO A 51 32.58 -35.49 19.34
CA PRO A 51 32.55 -35.04 17.94
C PRO A 51 31.37 -35.62 17.16
N LEU A 52 30.75 -34.79 16.33
CA LEU A 52 29.65 -35.12 15.41
C LEU A 52 30.02 -34.77 13.97
N ASN A 53 29.66 -35.59 12.99
CA ASN A 53 29.78 -35.31 11.57
C ASN A 53 28.46 -35.59 10.81
N GLY A 54 28.50 -35.45 9.46
CA GLY A 54 27.31 -35.60 8.62
C GLY A 54 26.52 -36.89 8.87
N THR A 55 27.19 -38.02 9.10
CA THR A 55 26.55 -39.34 9.39
C THR A 55 25.69 -39.25 10.66
N ASP A 56 26.17 -38.56 11.71
CA ASP A 56 25.41 -38.38 12.95
C ASP A 56 24.21 -37.48 12.75
N PHE A 57 24.36 -36.41 11.95
CA PHE A 57 23.26 -35.46 11.66
C PHE A 57 22.15 -36.10 10.83
N ILE A 58 22.42 -37.13 9.98
CA ILE A 58 21.36 -37.89 9.30
C ILE A 58 20.42 -38.51 10.35
N LEU A 59 20.97 -39.14 11.38
CA LEU A 59 20.18 -39.77 12.45
C LEU A 59 19.44 -38.70 13.28
N LEU A 60 20.08 -37.57 13.61
CA LEU A 60 19.45 -36.49 14.36
C LEU A 60 18.28 -35.86 13.61
N ARG A 61 18.41 -35.66 12.29
CA ARG A 61 17.31 -35.21 11.44
C ARG A 61 16.13 -36.16 11.45
N ASP A 62 16.44 -37.49 11.28
CA ASP A 62 15.42 -38.53 11.28
C ASP A 62 14.68 -38.57 12.63
N MET A 63 15.41 -38.48 13.75
CA MET A 63 14.83 -38.37 15.10
C MET A 63 13.99 -37.08 15.27
N ALA A 64 14.33 -35.99 14.55
CA ALA A 64 13.64 -34.73 14.58
C ALA A 64 12.50 -34.60 13.53
N GLY A 65 12.07 -35.72 12.94
CA GLY A 65 10.91 -35.82 12.08
C GLY A 65 11.15 -35.67 10.58
N MET A 66 12.42 -35.58 10.13
CA MET A 66 12.77 -35.45 8.71
C MET A 66 14.01 -36.27 8.37
N ASP A 67 13.96 -37.02 7.27
CA ASP A 67 15.14 -37.72 6.77
C ASP A 67 16.11 -36.79 5.99
N GLN A 68 17.17 -37.37 5.46
CA GLN A 68 18.19 -36.70 4.67
C GLN A 68 17.62 -36.03 3.41
N GLU A 69 16.53 -36.52 2.86
CA GLU A 69 15.86 -36.10 1.63
C GLU A 69 14.62 -35.21 1.88
N ASN A 70 14.41 -34.75 3.11
CA ASN A 70 13.21 -34.04 3.57
C ASN A 70 11.89 -34.83 3.46
N ASN A 71 11.92 -36.16 3.48
CA ASN A 71 10.72 -36.94 3.72
C ASN A 71 10.42 -36.98 5.23
N LYS A 72 9.13 -37.01 5.56
CA LYS A 72 8.72 -37.13 6.97
C LYS A 72 9.13 -38.48 7.54
N SER A 73 9.73 -38.47 8.74
CA SER A 73 10.00 -39.63 9.57
C SER A 73 9.03 -39.72 10.75
N ASN A 74 9.19 -40.78 11.56
CA ASN A 74 8.44 -40.94 12.81
C ASN A 74 9.15 -40.31 14.01
N GLY A 75 10.13 -39.45 13.79
CA GLY A 75 10.92 -38.82 14.83
C GLY A 75 10.08 -37.97 15.77
N THR A 76 10.40 -38.01 17.06
CA THR A 76 9.69 -37.33 18.17
C THR A 76 10.63 -36.46 19.01
N LEU A 77 11.87 -36.22 18.55
CA LEU A 77 12.87 -35.47 19.30
C LEU A 77 12.42 -34.01 19.45
N GLU A 78 12.20 -33.55 20.68
CA GLU A 78 11.76 -32.23 21.03
C GLU A 78 12.90 -31.36 21.57
N THR A 79 13.79 -31.93 22.37
CA THR A 79 14.91 -31.22 22.99
C THR A 79 16.23 -31.83 22.57
N LEU A 80 17.13 -30.99 22.05
CA LEU A 80 18.47 -31.40 21.62
C LEU A 80 19.53 -30.47 22.26
N ASP A 81 20.31 -31.06 23.20
CA ASP A 81 21.41 -30.37 23.87
C ASP A 81 22.75 -30.81 23.27
N LEU A 82 23.38 -29.95 22.51
CA LEU A 82 24.70 -30.17 21.91
C LEU A 82 25.81 -29.30 22.57
N THR A 83 25.54 -28.70 23.74
CA THR A 83 26.46 -27.79 24.42
C THR A 83 27.89 -28.32 24.53
N ASP A 84 28.02 -29.62 24.87
CA ASP A 84 29.30 -30.31 25.06
C ASP A 84 29.76 -31.10 23.81
N ALA A 85 29.09 -30.91 22.67
CA ALA A 85 29.48 -31.54 21.41
C ALA A 85 30.41 -30.59 20.59
N SER A 86 31.04 -31.17 19.57
CA SER A 86 31.76 -30.40 18.55
C SER A 86 31.39 -30.90 17.16
N ILE A 87 31.25 -30.00 16.20
CA ILE A 87 30.98 -30.38 14.82
C ILE A 87 32.31 -30.47 14.09
N VAL A 88 32.55 -31.59 13.42
CA VAL A 88 33.78 -31.85 12.66
C VAL A 88 33.42 -32.14 11.18
N LYS A 89 34.31 -31.78 10.30
CA LYS A 89 34.18 -32.03 8.87
C LYS A 89 34.15 -33.52 8.56
N GLY A 90 33.26 -33.93 7.63
CA GLY A 90 33.23 -35.31 7.08
C GLY A 90 31.93 -36.06 7.32
N GLY A 91 31.96 -37.38 7.21
CA GLY A 91 30.77 -38.22 7.19
C GLY A 91 30.01 -38.18 5.86
N GLU A 92 28.85 -38.79 5.83
CA GLU A 92 27.92 -38.78 4.71
C GLU A 92 27.22 -37.39 4.62
N PRO A 93 26.66 -37.00 3.46
CA PRO A 93 25.89 -35.77 3.36
C PRO A 93 24.68 -35.80 4.30
N TYR A 94 24.57 -34.83 5.20
CA TYR A 94 23.46 -34.81 6.15
C TYR A 94 22.14 -34.32 5.51
N TYR A 95 22.23 -33.65 4.36
CA TYR A 95 21.09 -33.13 3.60
C TYR A 95 21.36 -33.21 2.11
N VAL A 96 20.35 -33.63 1.33
CA VAL A 96 20.38 -33.66 -0.13
C VAL A 96 19.21 -32.84 -0.66
N SER A 97 19.49 -31.82 -1.45
CA SER A 97 18.49 -31.00 -2.11
C SER A 97 18.30 -31.46 -3.54
N TYR A 98 17.09 -31.88 -3.86
CA TYR A 98 16.70 -32.24 -5.22
C TYR A 98 16.12 -31.00 -5.91
N GLY A 99 16.80 -30.47 -6.93
CA GLY A 99 16.30 -29.34 -7.69
C GLY A 99 17.27 -28.88 -8.76
N GLY A 100 16.75 -28.47 -9.92
CA GLY A 100 17.56 -27.99 -11.03
C GLY A 100 18.20 -29.11 -11.86
N ASN A 101 19.43 -28.89 -12.34
CA ASN A 101 20.13 -29.81 -13.25
C ASN A 101 20.97 -30.89 -12.53
N ALA A 102 21.12 -30.82 -11.22
CA ALA A 102 21.86 -31.79 -10.40
C ALA A 102 21.42 -31.70 -8.92
N ASP A 103 21.48 -32.82 -8.24
CA ASP A 103 21.28 -32.89 -6.78
C ASP A 103 22.46 -32.22 -6.07
N THR A 104 22.16 -31.49 -4.99
CA THR A 104 23.20 -30.83 -4.19
C THR A 104 23.29 -31.51 -2.83
N GLU A 105 24.48 -32.02 -2.52
CA GLU A 105 24.79 -32.68 -1.27
C GLU A 105 25.48 -31.72 -0.30
N TYR A 106 25.05 -31.73 0.97
CA TYR A 106 25.60 -30.86 2.01
C TYR A 106 26.29 -31.70 3.09
N TYR A 107 27.54 -31.36 3.36
CA TYR A 107 28.41 -32.00 4.31
C TYR A 107 28.74 -31.08 5.48
N THR A 108 29.12 -31.65 6.63
CA THR A 108 29.56 -30.84 7.78
C THR A 108 30.90 -30.16 7.53
N SER A 109 31.03 -28.95 8.07
CA SER A 109 32.26 -28.18 8.23
C SER A 109 32.61 -28.06 9.71
N ASP A 110 33.88 -27.81 10.03
CA ASP A 110 34.32 -27.71 11.44
C ASP A 110 33.66 -26.49 12.12
N ASN A 111 33.02 -26.71 13.26
CA ASN A 111 32.38 -25.70 14.08
C ASN A 111 31.30 -24.83 13.35
N GLU A 112 30.59 -25.41 12.40
CA GLU A 112 29.49 -24.77 11.70
C GLU A 112 28.20 -25.60 11.79
N MET A 113 27.09 -24.92 12.10
CA MET A 113 25.75 -25.44 11.82
C MET A 113 25.49 -25.19 10.34
N GLY A 114 25.60 -26.22 9.50
CA GLY A 114 25.64 -26.08 8.04
C GLY A 114 24.30 -25.63 7.42
N HIS A 115 24.35 -25.41 6.09
CA HIS A 115 23.16 -25.06 5.30
C HIS A 115 22.05 -26.09 5.45
N ALA A 116 20.81 -25.64 5.74
CA ALA A 116 19.61 -26.49 5.87
C ALA A 116 19.75 -27.68 6.82
N MET A 117 20.68 -27.63 7.81
CA MET A 117 21.04 -28.78 8.65
C MET A 117 19.85 -29.37 9.39
N PHE A 118 18.89 -28.56 9.84
CA PHE A 118 17.63 -29.00 10.47
C PHE A 118 16.39 -28.50 9.76
N ILE A 119 16.50 -28.19 8.46
CA ILE A 119 15.34 -27.70 7.69
C ILE A 119 14.12 -28.61 7.87
N LYS A 120 12.95 -28.04 8.17
CA LYS A 120 11.67 -28.71 8.37
C LYS A 120 11.60 -29.71 9.55
N CYS A 121 12.60 -29.78 10.41
CA CYS A 121 12.58 -30.61 11.62
C CYS A 121 11.56 -30.04 12.61
N ALA A 122 10.27 -30.29 12.35
CA ALA A 122 9.16 -29.62 13.00
C ALA A 122 8.84 -30.11 14.41
N THR A 123 9.52 -31.15 14.91
CA THR A 123 9.35 -31.66 16.29
C THR A 123 10.26 -30.97 17.30
N LEU A 124 11.38 -30.38 16.84
CA LEU A 124 12.32 -29.66 17.68
C LEU A 124 11.67 -28.43 18.32
N LYS A 125 11.71 -28.35 19.66
CA LYS A 125 11.18 -27.24 20.47
C LYS A 125 12.29 -26.42 21.15
N ASP A 126 13.35 -27.12 21.60
CA ASP A 126 14.47 -26.53 22.34
C ASP A 126 15.79 -27.10 21.81
N VAL A 127 16.66 -26.20 21.33
CA VAL A 127 17.98 -26.57 20.82
C VAL A 127 19.05 -25.72 21.48
N LYS A 128 20.08 -26.43 22.05
CA LYS A 128 21.31 -25.78 22.53
C LYS A 128 22.46 -26.13 21.62
N LEU A 129 23.06 -25.10 21.03
CA LEU A 129 24.15 -25.30 20.09
C LEU A 129 25.49 -25.58 20.80
N PRO A 130 26.44 -26.23 20.10
CA PRO A 130 27.79 -26.43 20.63
C PRO A 130 28.47 -25.06 20.93
N THR A 131 29.16 -24.96 22.07
CA THR A 131 29.87 -23.72 22.47
C THR A 131 30.99 -23.32 21.51
N THR A 132 31.40 -24.21 20.62
CA THR A 132 32.46 -23.99 19.61
C THR A 132 31.94 -23.50 18.27
N VAL A 133 30.63 -23.50 18.05
CA VAL A 133 30.02 -23.11 16.74
C VAL A 133 30.26 -21.62 16.49
N THR A 134 30.73 -21.33 15.27
CA THR A 134 31.07 -19.97 14.83
C THR A 134 30.10 -19.40 13.81
N ALA A 135 29.32 -20.25 13.12
CA ALA A 135 28.34 -19.83 12.12
C ALA A 135 27.09 -20.74 12.14
N ILE A 136 25.94 -20.14 11.82
CA ILE A 136 24.69 -20.84 11.51
C ILE A 136 24.42 -20.56 10.03
N GLY A 137 24.42 -21.61 9.21
CA GLY A 137 24.27 -21.50 7.76
C GLY A 137 22.85 -21.15 7.32
N ASP A 138 22.74 -20.81 6.03
CA ASP A 138 21.46 -20.46 5.41
C ASP A 138 20.41 -21.56 5.62
N SER A 139 19.18 -21.17 5.92
CA SER A 139 18.05 -22.09 6.08
C SER A 139 18.24 -23.18 7.15
N CYS A 140 19.23 -23.04 8.04
CA CYS A 140 19.62 -24.10 8.99
C CYS A 140 18.44 -24.66 9.78
N PHE A 141 17.54 -23.81 10.29
CA PHE A 141 16.32 -24.18 11.03
C PHE A 141 15.03 -23.74 10.32
N LEU A 142 15.10 -23.52 9.00
CA LEU A 142 13.95 -23.11 8.20
C LEU A 142 12.78 -24.10 8.39
N GLU A 143 11.60 -23.58 8.71
CA GLU A 143 10.38 -24.36 8.99
C GLU A 143 10.48 -25.34 10.19
N CYS A 144 11.36 -25.12 11.13
CA CYS A 144 11.31 -25.78 12.44
C CYS A 144 10.16 -25.18 13.25
N LYS A 145 8.91 -25.52 12.88
CA LYS A 145 7.68 -24.83 13.33
C LYS A 145 7.38 -24.94 14.83
N ALA A 146 8.00 -25.87 15.54
CA ALA A 146 7.87 -26.00 16.99
C ALA A 146 9.01 -25.33 17.75
N LEU A 147 10.10 -24.89 17.09
CA LEU A 147 11.29 -24.34 17.72
C LEU A 147 10.99 -23.01 18.41
N SER A 148 10.79 -23.07 19.73
CA SER A 148 10.46 -21.91 20.57
C SER A 148 11.64 -21.42 21.40
N ASN A 149 12.69 -22.22 21.55
CA ASN A 149 13.91 -21.88 22.27
C ASN A 149 15.16 -22.33 21.50
N LEU A 150 16.08 -21.37 21.26
CA LEU A 150 17.37 -21.63 20.64
C LEU A 150 18.46 -20.84 21.37
N ASP A 151 19.33 -21.57 22.07
CA ASP A 151 20.48 -20.97 22.76
C ASP A 151 21.63 -20.81 21.75
N ILE A 152 21.93 -19.56 21.36
CA ILE A 152 23.03 -19.22 20.46
C ILE A 152 24.26 -18.83 21.29
N PRO A 153 25.37 -19.57 21.19
CA PRO A 153 26.56 -19.26 21.95
C PRO A 153 27.26 -17.99 21.43
N ALA A 154 28.00 -17.32 22.32
CA ALA A 154 28.73 -16.08 22.00
C ALA A 154 29.85 -16.26 20.93
N SER A 155 30.20 -17.50 20.62
CA SER A 155 31.15 -17.85 19.55
C SER A 155 30.58 -17.63 18.16
N VAL A 156 29.24 -17.65 17.98
CA VAL A 156 28.56 -17.41 16.69
C VAL A 156 28.78 -15.97 16.25
N LYS A 157 29.27 -15.81 15.02
CA LYS A 157 29.55 -14.50 14.39
C LYS A 157 28.67 -14.22 13.19
N GLU A 158 27.99 -15.24 12.70
CA GLU A 158 27.15 -15.17 11.49
C GLU A 158 25.93 -16.06 11.61
N ILE A 159 24.79 -15.53 11.18
CA ILE A 159 23.54 -16.27 10.99
C ILE A 159 23.12 -16.06 9.53
N GLY A 160 23.03 -17.14 8.77
CA GLY A 160 22.75 -17.12 7.34
C GLY A 160 21.34 -16.69 7.00
N SER A 161 21.09 -16.49 5.72
CA SER A 161 19.78 -16.08 5.19
C SER A 161 18.72 -17.14 5.47
N TYR A 162 17.52 -16.71 5.88
CA TYR A 162 16.39 -17.56 6.22
C TYR A 162 16.69 -18.64 7.29
N ALA A 163 17.77 -18.47 8.04
CA ALA A 163 18.25 -19.51 8.96
C ALA A 163 17.25 -19.90 10.06
N LEU A 164 16.44 -18.95 10.52
CA LEU A 164 15.46 -19.13 11.60
C LEU A 164 14.02 -18.90 11.12
N SER A 165 13.78 -18.86 9.82
CA SER A 165 12.47 -18.54 9.25
C SER A 165 11.43 -19.61 9.61
N TYR A 166 10.18 -19.15 9.84
CA TYR A 166 9.05 -19.99 10.23
C TYR A 166 9.29 -20.85 11.48
N THR A 167 10.07 -20.32 12.44
CA THR A 167 10.17 -20.91 13.78
C THR A 167 9.12 -20.32 14.73
N ALA A 168 8.92 -20.98 15.89
CA ALA A 168 8.02 -20.51 16.95
C ALA A 168 8.75 -19.68 18.02
N LEU A 169 9.88 -19.10 17.70
CA LEU A 169 10.62 -18.25 18.63
C LEU A 169 9.73 -17.08 19.12
N GLU A 170 9.61 -16.91 20.43
CA GLU A 170 8.83 -15.84 21.05
C GLU A 170 9.67 -14.57 21.28
N LYS A 171 10.96 -14.76 21.43
CA LYS A 171 11.95 -13.68 21.62
C LYS A 171 13.26 -14.01 20.92
N PHE A 172 13.92 -12.98 20.41
CA PHE A 172 15.26 -13.11 19.82
C PHE A 172 16.09 -11.88 20.07
N SER A 173 17.40 -12.08 20.32
CA SER A 173 18.36 -10.98 20.50
C SER A 173 19.62 -11.28 19.69
N PHE A 174 19.90 -10.44 18.70
CA PHE A 174 21.18 -10.53 17.99
C PHE A 174 22.32 -10.08 18.89
N PRO A 175 23.46 -10.79 18.92
CA PRO A 175 24.68 -10.29 19.56
C PRO A 175 25.15 -8.97 18.92
N GLU A 176 25.76 -8.09 19.71
CA GLU A 176 26.38 -6.86 19.20
C GLU A 176 27.46 -7.16 18.14
N GLY A 177 27.51 -6.36 17.10
CA GLY A 177 28.42 -6.54 15.97
C GLY A 177 28.00 -7.60 14.95
N MET A 178 26.82 -8.23 15.12
CA MET A 178 26.30 -9.22 14.18
C MET A 178 25.48 -8.53 13.08
N ALA A 179 25.80 -8.81 11.83
CA ALA A 179 25.00 -8.37 10.71
C ALA A 179 23.66 -9.13 10.66
N ILE A 180 22.59 -8.43 10.30
CA ILE A 180 21.28 -9.04 10.00
C ILE A 180 21.31 -9.52 8.55
N THR A 181 20.83 -10.73 8.31
CA THR A 181 20.77 -11.33 6.97
C THR A 181 19.34 -11.35 6.42
N GLU A 182 19.23 -11.57 5.12
CA GLU A 182 17.95 -11.64 4.41
C GLU A 182 17.06 -12.73 5.02
N GLY A 183 15.78 -12.38 5.29
CA GLY A 183 14.76 -13.31 5.76
C GLY A 183 15.09 -14.04 7.07
N VAL A 184 16.08 -13.61 7.83
CA VAL A 184 16.61 -14.39 8.98
C VAL A 184 15.55 -14.87 9.96
N LEU A 185 14.50 -14.09 10.21
CA LEU A 185 13.35 -14.40 11.06
C LEU A 185 12.01 -14.31 10.30
N TYR A 186 12.03 -14.50 8.98
CA TYR A 186 10.85 -14.45 8.13
C TYR A 186 9.77 -15.42 8.62
N GLY A 187 8.55 -14.93 8.76
CA GLY A 187 7.39 -15.76 9.15
C GLY A 187 7.39 -16.25 10.60
N CYS A 188 8.24 -15.73 11.48
CA CYS A 188 8.23 -16.05 12.90
C CYS A 188 7.06 -15.36 13.61
N SER A 189 5.84 -15.83 13.36
CA SER A 189 4.60 -15.18 13.83
C SER A 189 4.42 -15.13 15.35
N SER A 190 5.14 -15.96 16.09
CA SER A 190 5.16 -15.95 17.56
C SER A 190 6.15 -14.93 18.15
N LEU A 191 7.05 -14.35 17.33
CA LEU A 191 8.12 -13.48 17.79
C LEU A 191 7.55 -12.14 18.26
N ALA A 192 7.45 -11.97 19.57
CA ALA A 192 6.91 -10.76 20.18
C ALA A 192 8.00 -9.77 20.64
N SER A 193 9.22 -10.23 20.85
CA SER A 193 10.35 -9.40 21.33
C SER A 193 11.59 -9.61 20.48
N LEU A 194 12.14 -8.52 19.95
CA LEU A 194 13.34 -8.51 19.12
C LEU A 194 14.30 -7.43 19.59
N THR A 195 15.59 -7.79 19.78
CA THR A 195 16.67 -6.81 20.01
C THR A 195 17.60 -6.77 18.81
N ILE A 196 17.74 -5.60 18.19
CA ILE A 196 18.64 -5.32 17.08
C ILE A 196 19.92 -4.70 17.60
N PRO A 197 21.12 -5.13 17.15
CA PRO A 197 22.40 -4.51 17.56
C PRO A 197 22.45 -3.01 17.27
N SER A 198 23.10 -2.27 18.17
CA SER A 198 23.12 -0.80 18.10
C SER A 198 23.91 -0.24 16.92
N ASP A 199 24.77 -1.04 16.28
CA ASP A 199 25.64 -0.69 15.16
C ASP A 199 25.07 -1.08 13.79
N VAL A 200 23.89 -1.70 13.73
CA VAL A 200 23.22 -2.08 12.47
C VAL A 200 22.86 -0.83 11.66
N THR A 201 23.33 -0.79 10.44
CA THR A 201 23.06 0.31 9.49
C THR A 201 22.01 -0.03 8.44
N VAL A 202 21.75 -1.32 8.18
CA VAL A 202 20.76 -1.80 7.19
C VAL A 202 20.00 -2.98 7.77
N ILE A 203 18.68 -2.92 7.71
CA ILE A 203 17.82 -4.09 7.87
C ILE A 203 17.55 -4.60 6.45
N PRO A 204 17.99 -5.82 6.10
CA PRO A 204 17.87 -6.32 4.73
C PRO A 204 16.44 -6.77 4.39
N ARG A 205 16.27 -7.21 3.15
CA ARG A 205 15.01 -7.74 2.62
C ARG A 205 14.45 -8.85 3.51
N ASP A 206 13.12 -8.84 3.71
CA ASP A 206 12.37 -9.88 4.39
C ASP A 206 12.81 -10.19 5.84
N ALA A 207 13.79 -9.48 6.40
CA ALA A 207 14.46 -9.89 7.65
C ALA A 207 13.49 -10.24 8.79
N PHE A 208 12.40 -9.49 8.93
CA PHE A 208 11.39 -9.61 10.00
C PHE A 208 9.96 -9.62 9.46
N SER A 209 9.79 -9.97 8.20
CA SER A 209 8.48 -10.06 7.55
C SER A 209 7.65 -11.18 8.19
N GLY A 210 6.36 -10.94 8.41
CA GLY A 210 5.43 -11.92 9.01
C GLY A 210 5.68 -12.24 10.48
N THR A 211 6.37 -11.34 11.21
CA THR A 211 6.64 -11.55 12.66
C THR A 211 5.51 -11.02 13.54
N GLY A 212 5.42 -11.56 14.77
CA GLY A 212 4.48 -11.12 15.80
C GLY A 212 4.91 -9.85 16.56
N ILE A 213 5.95 -9.16 16.12
CA ILE A 213 6.51 -7.97 16.78
C ILE A 213 5.47 -6.86 16.79
N GLN A 214 5.17 -6.30 17.98
CA GLN A 214 4.27 -5.16 18.16
C GLN A 214 5.02 -3.85 18.40
N GLU A 215 6.18 -3.91 19.03
CA GLU A 215 7.04 -2.77 19.32
C GLU A 215 8.48 -3.09 18.90
N ILE A 216 9.17 -2.10 18.34
CA ILE A 216 10.55 -2.23 17.91
C ILE A 216 11.32 -0.94 18.19
N GLU A 217 12.51 -1.08 18.79
CA GLU A 217 13.49 0.01 18.86
C GLU A 217 14.47 -0.13 17.69
N LEU A 218 14.40 0.82 16.75
CA LEU A 218 15.32 0.88 15.62
C LEU A 218 16.66 1.52 16.06
N PRO A 219 17.81 0.95 15.67
CA PRO A 219 19.11 1.47 16.07
C PRO A 219 19.38 2.87 15.50
N LYS A 220 20.08 3.71 16.28
CA LYS A 220 20.40 5.09 15.87
C LYS A 220 21.37 5.17 14.68
N SER A 221 22.04 4.09 14.33
CA SER A 221 22.94 3.95 13.18
C SER A 221 22.20 3.59 11.88
N LEU A 222 20.90 3.21 11.97
CA LEU A 222 20.14 2.65 10.84
C LEU A 222 19.93 3.71 9.75
N THR A 223 20.39 3.40 8.53
CA THR A 223 20.25 4.26 7.34
C THR A 223 19.22 3.75 6.35
N LYS A 224 18.94 2.43 6.36
CA LYS A 224 18.03 1.80 5.41
C LYS A 224 17.21 0.69 6.04
N ILE A 225 15.91 0.71 5.77
CA ILE A 225 14.99 -0.43 5.97
C ILE A 225 14.72 -1.00 4.57
N GLY A 226 15.08 -2.27 4.37
CA GLY A 226 15.04 -2.96 3.08
C GLY A 226 13.64 -3.39 2.64
N GLU A 227 13.59 -3.98 1.45
CA GLU A 227 12.36 -4.45 0.82
C GLU A 227 11.65 -5.47 1.73
N GLU A 228 10.34 -5.24 1.99
CA GLU A 228 9.48 -6.10 2.81
C GLU A 228 10.01 -6.44 4.21
N ALA A 229 10.97 -5.66 4.73
CA ALA A 229 11.70 -5.99 5.97
C ALA A 229 10.80 -6.22 7.20
N PHE A 230 9.66 -5.54 7.31
CA PHE A 230 8.64 -5.69 8.35
C PHE A 230 7.25 -5.96 7.77
N SER A 231 7.15 -6.37 6.51
CA SER A 231 5.86 -6.65 5.87
C SER A 231 5.06 -7.67 6.70
N ALA A 232 3.75 -7.50 6.77
CA ALA A 232 2.83 -8.38 7.51
C ALA A 232 3.18 -8.60 9.00
N SER A 233 3.93 -7.67 9.61
CA SER A 233 4.20 -7.69 11.06
C SER A 233 3.05 -7.05 11.86
N LEU A 234 3.01 -7.29 13.18
CA LEU A 234 1.99 -6.74 14.07
C LEU A 234 2.40 -5.39 14.69
N ILE A 235 3.40 -4.71 14.14
CA ILE A 235 3.91 -3.43 14.62
C ILE A 235 2.78 -2.40 14.75
N THR A 236 2.74 -1.70 15.90
CA THR A 236 1.75 -0.67 16.20
C THR A 236 2.24 0.75 15.97
N LYS A 237 3.56 0.96 16.10
CA LYS A 237 4.22 2.25 15.95
C LYS A 237 5.64 2.10 15.42
N VAL A 238 6.04 3.05 14.57
CA VAL A 238 7.42 3.16 14.06
C VAL A 238 7.98 4.54 14.39
N ASN A 239 9.14 4.56 15.07
CA ASN A 239 9.93 5.78 15.28
C ASN A 239 11.18 5.71 14.41
N CYS A 240 11.23 6.49 13.34
CA CYS A 240 12.38 6.53 12.43
C CYS A 240 13.56 7.24 13.09
N PRO A 241 14.74 6.60 13.23
CA PRO A 241 15.92 7.27 13.77
C PRO A 241 16.42 8.37 12.82
N GLU A 242 17.12 9.37 13.38
CA GLU A 242 17.62 10.54 12.64
C GLU A 242 18.60 10.20 11.48
N SER A 243 19.16 9.01 11.49
CA SER A 243 20.06 8.51 10.45
C SER A 243 19.36 7.86 9.27
N LEU A 244 18.04 7.53 9.40
CA LEU A 244 17.32 6.79 8.39
C LEU A 244 17.06 7.66 7.15
N LEU A 245 17.53 7.19 6.00
CA LEU A 245 17.39 7.87 4.70
C LEU A 245 16.40 7.17 3.78
N THR A 246 16.23 5.86 3.92
CA THR A 246 15.43 5.06 2.98
C THR A 246 14.54 4.05 3.70
N ILE A 247 13.26 4.09 3.38
CA ILE A 247 12.28 3.02 3.62
C ILE A 247 11.95 2.44 2.26
N ASP A 248 12.34 1.18 2.01
CA ASP A 248 12.29 0.57 0.68
C ASP A 248 10.89 -0.02 0.34
N THR A 249 10.76 -0.64 -0.81
CA THR A 249 9.53 -1.24 -1.33
C THR A 249 8.89 -2.18 -0.30
N GLY A 250 7.60 -1.99 -0.01
CA GLY A 250 6.83 -2.86 0.87
C GLY A 250 7.33 -2.97 2.32
N ALA A 251 8.27 -2.15 2.75
CA ALA A 251 8.97 -2.31 4.04
C ALA A 251 8.06 -2.52 5.26
N PHE A 252 6.89 -1.89 5.29
CA PHE A 252 5.83 -2.02 6.29
C PHE A 252 4.48 -2.37 5.66
N SER A 253 4.47 -2.96 4.48
CA SER A 253 3.20 -3.34 3.84
C SER A 253 2.45 -4.39 4.69
N LEU A 254 1.12 -4.39 4.60
CA LEU A 254 0.29 -5.36 5.31
C LEU A 254 0.49 -5.37 6.84
N CYS A 255 0.85 -4.24 7.46
CA CYS A 255 0.93 -4.09 8.92
C CYS A 255 -0.43 -3.59 9.47
N PRO A 256 -1.36 -4.49 9.84
CA PRO A 256 -2.75 -4.12 10.12
C PRO A 256 -2.91 -3.29 11.40
N ASN A 257 -1.96 -3.39 12.32
CA ASN A 257 -2.00 -2.70 13.60
C ASN A 257 -1.22 -1.38 13.63
N LEU A 258 -0.51 -1.03 12.54
CA LEU A 258 0.30 0.19 12.49
C LEU A 258 -0.60 1.43 12.52
N THR A 259 -0.55 2.17 13.62
CA THR A 259 -1.38 3.37 13.86
C THR A 259 -0.60 4.67 13.66
N GLU A 260 0.72 4.65 13.84
CA GLU A 260 1.57 5.84 13.89
C GLU A 260 2.95 5.58 13.28
N VAL A 261 3.39 6.49 12.43
CA VAL A 261 4.78 6.53 11.91
C VAL A 261 5.36 7.91 12.16
N ASN A 262 6.43 7.98 12.92
CA ASN A 262 7.19 9.20 13.19
C ASN A 262 8.40 9.25 12.26
N PHE A 263 8.25 9.89 11.12
CA PHE A 263 9.34 10.11 10.17
C PHE A 263 10.36 11.12 10.72
N ASN A 264 11.62 10.94 10.39
CA ASN A 264 12.68 11.91 10.70
C ASN A 264 12.83 12.95 9.57
N ASN A 265 13.48 14.07 9.85
CA ASN A 265 13.68 15.17 8.90
C ASN A 265 14.88 14.99 7.95
N LYS A 266 15.39 13.78 7.76
CA LYS A 266 16.44 13.43 6.80
C LYS A 266 16.02 12.33 5.84
N LEU A 267 14.83 11.78 6.03
CA LEU A 267 14.29 10.74 5.16
C LEU A 267 14.17 11.28 3.72
N GLU A 268 14.74 10.57 2.76
CA GLU A 268 14.79 10.97 1.34
C GLU A 268 13.86 10.12 0.46
N THR A 269 13.68 8.84 0.84
CA THR A 269 12.95 7.88 0.00
C THR A 269 11.94 7.07 0.82
N ILE A 270 10.70 7.03 0.32
CA ILE A 270 9.65 6.07 0.69
C ILE A 270 9.32 5.27 -0.57
N GLY A 271 9.61 3.97 -0.57
CA GLY A 271 9.48 3.08 -1.72
C GLY A 271 8.05 2.73 -2.10
N ASN A 272 7.91 1.99 -3.21
CA ASN A 272 6.61 1.50 -3.66
C ASN A 272 5.95 0.64 -2.56
N ARG A 273 4.64 0.83 -2.33
CA ARG A 273 3.87 0.04 -1.34
C ARG A 273 4.44 0.04 0.08
N ALA A 274 5.32 0.97 0.44
CA ALA A 274 6.05 0.95 1.72
C ALA A 274 5.13 0.81 2.93
N PHE A 275 3.94 1.40 2.91
CA PHE A 275 2.88 1.33 3.93
C PHE A 275 1.54 0.85 3.37
N SER A 276 1.54 0.16 2.22
CA SER A 276 0.29 -0.34 1.61
C SER A 276 -0.41 -1.30 2.57
N SER A 277 -1.74 -1.18 2.67
CA SER A 277 -2.57 -2.01 3.57
C SER A 277 -2.21 -1.88 5.06
N CYS A 278 -1.73 -0.71 5.49
CA CYS A 278 -1.66 -0.33 6.89
C CYS A 278 -3.04 0.22 7.32
N GLU A 279 -3.99 -0.70 7.48
CA GLU A 279 -5.42 -0.35 7.66
C GLU A 279 -5.72 0.47 8.91
N SER A 280 -4.84 0.46 9.91
CA SER A 280 -4.99 1.22 11.16
C SER A 280 -4.28 2.57 11.16
N LEU A 281 -3.49 2.91 10.13
CA LEU A 281 -2.74 4.16 10.07
C LEU A 281 -3.70 5.35 10.04
N LEU A 282 -3.47 6.34 10.93
CA LEU A 282 -4.38 7.47 11.12
C LEU A 282 -3.91 8.74 10.38
N GLU A 283 -2.62 9.00 10.40
CA GLU A 283 -2.00 10.19 9.81
C GLU A 283 -0.65 9.85 9.18
N ALA A 284 -0.26 10.56 8.14
CA ALA A 284 1.06 10.47 7.51
C ALA A 284 1.64 11.88 7.30
N ASN A 285 2.55 12.27 8.18
CA ASN A 285 3.26 13.56 8.11
C ASN A 285 4.61 13.34 7.40
N ILE A 286 4.59 13.34 6.06
CA ILE A 286 5.76 13.05 5.24
C ILE A 286 6.68 14.28 5.22
N PRO A 287 7.97 14.18 5.62
CA PRO A 287 8.86 15.33 5.73
C PRO A 287 9.24 15.89 4.35
N ASN A 288 9.52 17.19 4.30
CA ASN A 288 9.90 17.90 3.06
C ASN A 288 11.22 17.42 2.43
N THR A 289 12.00 16.62 3.12
CA THR A 289 13.22 16.00 2.60
C THR A 289 12.94 14.80 1.69
N VAL A 290 11.73 14.23 1.74
CA VAL A 290 11.36 13.11 0.87
C VAL A 290 11.19 13.62 -0.56
N THR A 291 12.08 13.16 -1.44
CA THR A 291 12.08 13.46 -2.87
C THR A 291 11.51 12.32 -3.71
N THR A 292 11.47 11.13 -3.15
CA THR A 292 10.93 9.93 -3.80
C THR A 292 9.83 9.33 -2.94
N LEU A 293 8.60 9.38 -3.44
CA LEU A 293 7.42 8.78 -2.83
C LEU A 293 6.82 7.79 -3.83
N GLY A 294 6.94 6.50 -3.55
CA GLY A 294 6.66 5.43 -4.51
C GLY A 294 5.17 5.20 -4.77
N SER A 295 4.88 4.51 -5.88
CA SER A 295 3.52 4.11 -6.25
C SER A 295 2.89 3.24 -5.16
N SER A 296 1.60 3.45 -4.89
CA SER A 296 0.82 2.72 -3.89
C SER A 296 1.39 2.79 -2.46
N ALA A 297 2.27 3.75 -2.15
CA ALA A 297 2.98 3.78 -0.87
C ALA A 297 2.03 3.79 0.34
N PHE A 298 0.85 4.37 0.23
CA PHE A 298 -0.21 4.40 1.26
C PHE A 298 -1.53 3.81 0.77
N SER A 299 -1.52 3.01 -0.29
CA SER A 299 -2.74 2.37 -0.81
C SER A 299 -3.39 1.49 0.25
N THR A 300 -4.72 1.51 0.33
CA THR A 300 -5.52 0.71 1.27
C THR A 300 -5.24 1.03 2.76
N CYS A 301 -4.78 2.24 3.06
CA CYS A 301 -4.75 2.76 4.42
C CYS A 301 -6.16 3.27 4.79
N SER A 302 -7.10 2.35 5.01
CA SER A 302 -8.55 2.63 5.08
C SER A 302 -8.97 3.55 6.24
N ARG A 303 -8.13 3.74 7.26
CA ARG A 303 -8.35 4.67 8.38
C ARG A 303 -7.55 5.96 8.29
N LEU A 304 -6.72 6.14 7.25
CA LEU A 304 -5.91 7.34 7.05
C LEU A 304 -6.83 8.55 6.83
N LYS A 305 -6.74 9.56 7.71
CA LYS A 305 -7.58 10.77 7.68
C LYS A 305 -6.87 11.98 7.12
N LYS A 306 -5.58 12.11 7.40
CA LYS A 306 -4.78 13.28 7.05
C LYS A 306 -3.43 12.87 6.49
N VAL A 307 -3.02 13.59 5.46
CA VAL A 307 -1.70 13.45 4.85
C VAL A 307 -1.09 14.83 4.67
N HIS A 308 0.16 14.97 5.10
CA HIS A 308 1.00 16.08 4.71
C HIS A 308 1.99 15.60 3.65
N LEU A 309 1.92 16.18 2.45
CA LEU A 309 2.82 15.86 1.33
C LEU A 309 4.03 16.79 1.32
N PRO A 310 5.21 16.31 0.92
CA PRO A 310 6.41 17.15 0.76
C PRO A 310 6.20 18.26 -0.27
N GLU A 311 6.55 19.50 0.07
CA GLU A 311 6.40 20.67 -0.80
C GLU A 311 7.20 20.59 -2.12
N GLY A 312 8.20 19.71 -2.18
CA GLY A 312 9.05 19.49 -3.36
C GLY A 312 8.57 18.43 -4.34
N LEU A 313 7.43 17.78 -4.08
CA LEU A 313 6.90 16.76 -4.98
C LEU A 313 6.50 17.38 -6.33
N THR A 314 6.92 16.75 -7.42
CA THR A 314 6.55 17.15 -8.78
C THR A 314 5.46 16.29 -9.38
N LYS A 315 5.16 15.15 -8.74
CA LYS A 315 4.18 14.18 -9.20
C LYS A 315 3.52 13.46 -8.02
N ILE A 316 2.21 13.24 -8.11
CA ILE A 316 1.51 12.27 -7.26
C ILE A 316 1.54 10.93 -8.00
N GLU A 317 2.16 9.92 -7.40
CA GLU A 317 2.36 8.62 -8.04
C GLU A 317 1.08 7.79 -8.16
N THR A 318 1.13 6.77 -9.05
CA THR A 318 0.01 5.84 -9.30
C THR A 318 -0.46 5.18 -8.01
N ALA A 319 -1.78 5.21 -7.78
CA ALA A 319 -2.47 4.58 -6.65
C ALA A 319 -1.92 5.00 -5.27
N LEU A 320 -1.29 6.18 -5.15
CA LEU A 320 -0.60 6.60 -3.92
C LEU A 320 -1.49 6.49 -2.68
N PHE A 321 -2.76 6.91 -2.81
CA PHE A 321 -3.79 6.87 -1.78
C PHE A 321 -5.05 6.12 -2.24
N ASP A 322 -4.92 5.13 -3.13
CA ASP A 322 -6.07 4.31 -3.53
C ASP A 322 -6.70 3.64 -2.30
N ARG A 323 -8.03 3.73 -2.14
CA ARG A 323 -8.79 3.15 -1.02
C ARG A 323 -8.38 3.65 0.37
N CYS A 324 -8.06 4.93 0.50
CA CYS A 324 -7.96 5.59 1.80
C CYS A 324 -9.34 6.16 2.19
N ASP A 325 -10.30 5.26 2.48
CA ASP A 325 -11.74 5.57 2.61
C ASP A 325 -12.08 6.68 3.63
N LYS A 326 -11.18 6.99 4.54
CA LYS A 326 -11.32 8.03 5.57
C LYS A 326 -10.52 9.29 5.30
N LEU A 327 -9.81 9.40 4.18
CA LEU A 327 -9.08 10.61 3.82
C LEU A 327 -10.06 11.76 3.60
N GLU A 328 -9.97 12.81 4.43
CA GLU A 328 -10.91 13.92 4.46
C GLU A 328 -10.43 15.09 3.60
N GLU A 329 -9.12 15.36 3.62
CA GLU A 329 -8.48 16.46 2.89
C GLU A 329 -7.05 16.08 2.48
N VAL A 330 -6.61 16.62 1.37
CA VAL A 330 -5.23 16.54 0.90
C VAL A 330 -4.81 17.89 0.32
N ASN A 331 -3.65 18.38 0.74
CA ASN A 331 -3.04 19.56 0.14
C ASN A 331 -2.03 19.10 -0.92
N ILE A 332 -2.35 19.28 -2.19
CA ILE A 332 -1.43 18.96 -3.30
C ILE A 332 -0.43 20.11 -3.44
N PRO A 333 0.89 19.86 -3.34
CA PRO A 333 1.90 20.88 -3.44
C PRO A 333 1.87 21.65 -4.77
N GLU A 334 2.20 22.94 -4.75
CA GLU A 334 2.22 23.82 -5.94
C GLU A 334 3.22 23.37 -7.03
N THR A 335 4.19 22.54 -6.67
CA THR A 335 5.19 21.97 -7.58
C THR A 335 4.68 20.79 -8.40
N VAL A 336 3.50 20.23 -8.04
CA VAL A 336 2.95 19.04 -8.71
C VAL A 336 2.44 19.40 -10.10
N THR A 337 2.94 18.68 -11.09
CA THR A 337 2.56 18.85 -12.51
C THR A 337 1.74 17.69 -13.06
N SER A 338 1.67 16.54 -12.34
CA SER A 338 0.99 15.33 -12.79
C SER A 338 0.38 14.56 -11.63
N ILE A 339 -0.83 14.05 -11.79
CA ILE A 339 -1.51 13.15 -10.85
C ILE A 339 -1.67 11.79 -11.54
N GLY A 340 -1.06 10.76 -10.97
CA GLY A 340 -1.02 9.41 -11.51
C GLY A 340 -2.37 8.69 -11.51
N ALA A 341 -2.46 7.61 -12.27
CA ALA A 341 -3.67 6.78 -12.31
C ALA A 341 -4.03 6.25 -10.92
N LEU A 342 -5.34 6.21 -10.60
CA LEU A 342 -5.85 5.66 -9.34
C LEU A 342 -5.38 6.41 -8.07
N ALA A 343 -4.73 7.58 -8.20
CA ALA A 343 -4.00 8.22 -7.10
C ALA A 343 -4.86 8.45 -5.85
N PHE A 344 -6.12 8.81 -6.02
CA PHE A 344 -7.13 9.04 -4.99
C PHE A 344 -8.41 8.24 -5.23
N GLN A 345 -8.35 7.14 -5.99
CA GLN A 345 -9.53 6.31 -6.24
C GLN A 345 -10.11 5.78 -4.92
N ASN A 346 -11.44 5.74 -4.82
CA ASN A 346 -12.18 5.23 -3.66
C ASN A 346 -11.91 5.99 -2.35
N ASN A 347 -11.63 7.29 -2.41
CA ASN A 347 -11.52 8.16 -1.23
C ASN A 347 -12.88 8.78 -0.91
N GLY A 348 -13.79 7.94 -0.38
CA GLY A 348 -15.20 8.29 -0.19
C GLY A 348 -15.49 9.41 0.83
N LYS A 349 -14.47 9.91 1.56
CA LYS A 349 -14.56 11.03 2.50
C LYS A 349 -13.79 12.28 2.07
N LEU A 350 -13.09 12.22 0.93
CA LEU A 350 -12.39 13.36 0.39
C LEU A 350 -13.40 14.41 -0.10
N SER A 351 -13.54 15.50 0.65
CA SER A 351 -14.56 16.53 0.39
C SER A 351 -14.06 17.70 -0.46
N SER A 352 -12.76 17.95 -0.46
CA SER A 352 -12.16 19.04 -1.23
C SER A 352 -10.76 18.70 -1.70
N VAL A 353 -10.40 19.20 -2.89
CA VAL A 353 -9.06 19.15 -3.46
C VAL A 353 -8.75 20.45 -4.15
N THR A 354 -7.63 21.07 -3.81
CA THR A 354 -7.12 22.22 -4.55
C THR A 354 -6.06 21.75 -5.53
N PHE A 355 -6.28 22.01 -6.82
CA PHE A 355 -5.31 21.67 -7.86
C PHE A 355 -4.33 22.82 -8.07
N PRO A 356 -3.00 22.56 -8.10
CA PRO A 356 -2.00 23.59 -8.33
C PRO A 356 -2.07 24.14 -9.76
N GLU A 357 -1.80 25.44 -9.94
CA GLU A 357 -1.84 26.10 -11.25
C GLU A 357 -0.82 25.53 -12.27
N GLY A 358 0.18 24.78 -11.82
CA GLY A 358 1.15 24.08 -12.68
C GLY A 358 0.72 22.72 -13.20
N LEU A 359 -0.43 22.19 -12.75
CA LEU A 359 -0.90 20.84 -13.09
C LEU A 359 -1.20 20.72 -14.59
N LYS A 360 -0.70 19.68 -15.24
CA LYS A 360 -0.84 19.39 -16.67
C LYS A 360 -1.75 18.22 -16.98
N ASP A 361 -1.70 17.17 -16.17
CA ASP A 361 -2.45 15.95 -16.42
C ASP A 361 -3.02 15.32 -15.14
N ILE A 362 -4.18 14.67 -15.29
CA ILE A 362 -4.85 13.86 -14.28
C ILE A 362 -5.11 12.49 -14.89
N GLY A 363 -4.51 11.45 -14.31
CA GLY A 363 -4.49 10.09 -14.81
C GLY A 363 -5.81 9.34 -14.67
N LYS A 364 -5.86 8.16 -15.29
CA LYS A 364 -7.02 7.27 -15.32
C LYS A 364 -7.54 6.95 -13.91
N ASN A 365 -8.85 7.13 -13.71
CA ASN A 365 -9.54 6.86 -12.43
C ASN A 365 -8.94 7.61 -11.23
N ALA A 366 -8.21 8.71 -11.41
CA ALA A 366 -7.45 9.34 -10.33
C ALA A 366 -8.31 9.74 -9.12
N PHE A 367 -9.54 10.22 -9.34
CA PHE A 367 -10.52 10.58 -8.31
C PHE A 367 -11.82 9.77 -8.43
N LYS A 368 -11.77 8.61 -9.09
CA LYS A 368 -12.96 7.77 -9.23
C LYS A 368 -13.51 7.39 -7.85
N SER A 369 -14.84 7.53 -7.68
CA SER A 369 -15.56 7.22 -6.43
C SER A 369 -15.11 8.06 -5.23
N CYS A 370 -14.74 9.33 -5.45
CA CYS A 370 -14.62 10.34 -4.40
C CYS A 370 -16.02 10.94 -4.13
N TYR A 371 -16.87 10.16 -3.46
CA TYR A 371 -18.32 10.43 -3.35
C TYR A 371 -18.66 11.76 -2.68
N THR A 372 -17.83 12.26 -1.77
CA THR A 372 -18.09 13.49 -1.00
C THR A 372 -17.41 14.73 -1.56
N LEU A 373 -16.69 14.62 -2.67
CA LEU A 373 -16.07 15.77 -3.33
C LEU A 373 -17.16 16.76 -3.78
N GLU A 374 -17.04 18.04 -3.38
CA GLU A 374 -18.07 19.05 -3.59
C GLU A 374 -17.83 19.89 -4.85
N GLU A 375 -16.56 20.12 -5.19
CA GLU A 375 -16.17 20.95 -6.33
C GLU A 375 -15.01 20.33 -7.12
N ILE A 376 -15.00 20.56 -8.45
CA ILE A 376 -13.88 20.25 -9.34
C ILE A 376 -13.54 21.55 -10.10
N ILE A 377 -12.49 22.24 -9.66
CA ILE A 377 -12.01 23.46 -10.30
C ILE A 377 -10.64 23.16 -10.93
N LEU A 378 -10.64 22.90 -12.24
CA LEU A 378 -9.43 22.53 -12.96
C LEU A 378 -8.61 23.79 -13.30
N PRO A 379 -7.27 23.78 -13.09
CA PRO A 379 -6.42 24.93 -13.37
C PRO A 379 -6.31 25.19 -14.88
N GLN A 380 -6.02 26.42 -15.25
CA GLN A 380 -5.92 26.81 -16.67
C GLN A 380 -4.80 26.08 -17.43
N SER A 381 -3.80 25.59 -16.71
CA SER A 381 -2.66 24.85 -17.27
C SER A 381 -2.98 23.40 -17.64
N LEU A 382 -4.12 22.85 -17.15
CA LEU A 382 -4.45 21.45 -17.34
C LEU A 382 -4.91 21.20 -18.78
N ASP A 383 -4.13 20.46 -19.53
CA ASP A 383 -4.39 20.16 -20.93
C ASP A 383 -4.79 18.69 -21.19
N SER A 384 -4.68 17.83 -20.18
CA SER A 384 -5.00 16.40 -20.27
C SER A 384 -5.79 15.88 -19.09
N LEU A 385 -6.88 15.20 -19.39
CA LEU A 385 -7.62 14.30 -18.50
C LEU A 385 -7.58 12.89 -19.07
N ASP A 386 -7.54 11.88 -18.22
CA ASP A 386 -7.62 10.48 -18.66
C ASP A 386 -8.99 9.86 -18.29
N VAL A 387 -9.25 8.65 -18.79
CA VAL A 387 -10.51 7.92 -18.69
C VAL A 387 -10.99 7.83 -17.23
N SER A 388 -12.29 8.16 -17.01
CA SER A 388 -13.00 8.02 -15.74
C SER A 388 -12.30 8.75 -14.55
N CYS A 389 -11.58 9.83 -14.80
CA CYS A 389 -10.77 10.48 -13.77
C CYS A 389 -11.60 11.03 -12.58
N PHE A 390 -12.87 11.40 -12.79
CA PHE A 390 -13.82 11.83 -11.75
C PHE A 390 -15.14 11.04 -11.79
N ASP A 391 -15.12 9.83 -12.32
CA ASP A 391 -16.28 8.95 -12.39
C ASP A 391 -16.81 8.63 -10.98
N GLY A 392 -18.10 8.87 -10.73
CA GLY A 392 -18.73 8.60 -9.44
C GLY A 392 -18.46 9.65 -8.35
N CYS A 393 -18.07 10.89 -8.71
CA CYS A 393 -18.02 12.01 -7.77
C CYS A 393 -19.44 12.58 -7.54
N MET A 394 -20.27 11.82 -6.84
CA MET A 394 -21.72 12.02 -6.78
C MET A 394 -22.16 13.37 -6.18
N ASN A 395 -21.41 13.93 -5.22
CA ASN A 395 -21.78 15.16 -4.52
C ASN A 395 -21.21 16.44 -5.18
N VAL A 396 -20.52 16.31 -6.30
CA VAL A 396 -19.98 17.47 -7.01
C VAL A 396 -21.13 18.33 -7.54
N VAL A 397 -21.20 19.59 -7.07
CA VAL A 397 -22.21 20.57 -7.50
C VAL A 397 -21.66 21.58 -8.50
N ASN A 398 -20.33 21.69 -8.62
CA ASN A 398 -19.67 22.65 -9.50
C ASN A 398 -18.47 22.05 -10.20
N ILE A 399 -18.46 22.10 -11.54
CA ILE A 399 -17.32 21.70 -12.37
C ILE A 399 -16.89 22.89 -13.22
N VAL A 400 -15.63 23.31 -13.06
CA VAL A 400 -14.98 24.30 -13.91
C VAL A 400 -13.89 23.60 -14.70
N LEU A 401 -14.10 23.47 -16.00
CA LEU A 401 -13.17 22.83 -16.93
C LEU A 401 -12.04 23.78 -17.35
N SER A 402 -10.86 23.23 -17.59
CA SER A 402 -9.72 23.99 -18.13
C SER A 402 -9.95 24.37 -19.60
N PRO A 403 -9.69 25.62 -19.99
CA PRO A 403 -9.77 26.06 -21.40
C PRO A 403 -8.65 25.46 -22.28
N ALA A 404 -7.63 24.83 -21.70
CA ALA A 404 -6.57 24.17 -22.46
C ALA A 404 -6.97 22.77 -22.96
N LEU A 405 -8.06 22.19 -22.44
CA LEU A 405 -8.53 20.86 -22.82
C LEU A 405 -8.96 20.83 -24.31
N LYS A 406 -8.52 19.80 -25.02
CA LYS A 406 -8.94 19.49 -26.40
C LYS A 406 -9.99 18.40 -26.48
N LYS A 407 -10.01 17.53 -25.47
CA LYS A 407 -10.95 16.43 -25.37
C LYS A 407 -11.39 16.23 -23.93
N ILE A 408 -12.67 15.92 -23.72
CA ILE A 408 -13.17 15.35 -22.47
C ILE A 408 -13.18 13.84 -22.67
N PRO A 409 -12.40 13.05 -21.92
CA PRO A 409 -12.25 11.64 -22.18
C PRO A 409 -13.47 10.80 -21.74
N ARG A 410 -13.46 9.53 -22.12
CA ARG A 410 -14.50 8.56 -21.78
C ARG A 410 -14.76 8.54 -20.26
N GLY A 411 -16.05 8.68 -19.88
CA GLY A 411 -16.50 8.56 -18.50
C GLY A 411 -15.90 9.55 -17.53
N ALA A 412 -15.28 10.66 -18.00
CA ALA A 412 -14.51 11.56 -17.14
C ALA A 412 -15.31 12.09 -15.95
N PHE A 413 -16.59 12.37 -16.13
CA PHE A 413 -17.51 12.92 -15.13
C PHE A 413 -18.82 12.10 -15.05
N SER A 414 -18.77 10.83 -15.44
CA SER A 414 -19.91 9.93 -15.33
C SER A 414 -20.32 9.78 -13.85
N TYR A 415 -21.62 9.69 -13.60
CA TYR A 415 -22.18 9.64 -12.23
C TYR A 415 -21.79 10.82 -11.30
N CYS A 416 -21.55 12.01 -11.86
CA CYS A 416 -21.51 13.25 -11.09
C CYS A 416 -22.96 13.75 -10.87
N SER A 417 -23.72 13.03 -10.05
CA SER A 417 -25.17 13.09 -9.99
C SER A 417 -25.74 14.44 -9.53
N SER A 418 -24.95 15.27 -8.82
CA SER A 418 -25.42 16.54 -8.24
C SER A 418 -25.10 17.79 -9.07
N ILE A 419 -24.48 17.65 -10.25
CA ILE A 419 -24.26 18.82 -11.10
C ILE A 419 -25.57 19.25 -11.78
N GLU A 420 -25.93 20.53 -11.69
CA GLU A 420 -27.11 21.06 -12.39
C GLU A 420 -26.78 21.60 -13.78
N LYS A 421 -25.54 22.01 -14.01
CA LYS A 421 -25.10 22.58 -15.29
C LYS A 421 -23.65 22.26 -15.60
N ILE A 422 -23.33 22.23 -16.90
CA ILE A 422 -21.94 22.15 -17.37
C ILE A 422 -21.72 23.12 -18.53
N ASP A 423 -20.71 23.97 -18.40
CA ASP A 423 -20.22 24.86 -19.44
C ASP A 423 -18.92 24.29 -20.01
N ILE A 424 -18.96 23.74 -21.24
CA ILE A 424 -17.77 23.19 -21.91
C ILE A 424 -16.99 24.34 -22.54
N PRO A 425 -15.69 24.50 -22.25
CA PRO A 425 -14.93 25.63 -22.74
C PRO A 425 -14.63 25.59 -24.24
N GLU A 426 -14.45 26.74 -24.86
CA GLU A 426 -13.92 26.82 -26.22
C GLU A 426 -12.54 26.18 -26.31
N GLY A 427 -12.31 25.45 -27.40
CA GLY A 427 -11.10 24.65 -27.61
C GLY A 427 -11.30 23.14 -27.46
N VAL A 428 -12.36 22.71 -26.78
CA VAL A 428 -12.75 21.30 -26.75
C VAL A 428 -13.34 20.91 -28.11
N GLU A 429 -12.82 19.86 -28.70
CA GLU A 429 -13.21 19.35 -30.02
C GLU A 429 -14.02 18.06 -29.92
N VAL A 430 -13.81 17.26 -28.88
CA VAL A 430 -14.42 15.94 -28.69
C VAL A 430 -14.94 15.76 -27.26
N ILE A 431 -16.20 15.31 -27.13
CA ILE A 431 -16.80 14.86 -25.88
C ILE A 431 -16.86 13.33 -25.94
N GLY A 432 -16.10 12.67 -25.07
CA GLY A 432 -15.88 11.22 -25.09
C GLY A 432 -17.08 10.38 -24.69
N GLU A 433 -17.01 9.09 -24.97
CA GLU A 433 -18.05 8.10 -24.62
C GLU A 433 -18.40 8.19 -23.13
N MET A 434 -19.71 8.33 -22.82
CA MET A 434 -20.24 8.40 -21.44
C MET A 434 -19.63 9.51 -20.56
N ALA A 435 -19.07 10.57 -21.16
CA ALA A 435 -18.31 11.59 -20.41
C ALA A 435 -19.11 12.25 -19.29
N PHE A 436 -20.40 12.47 -19.48
CA PHE A 436 -21.38 13.03 -18.54
C PHE A 436 -22.63 12.15 -18.43
N ALA A 437 -22.45 10.83 -18.49
CA ALA A 437 -23.58 9.89 -18.37
C ALA A 437 -24.03 9.81 -16.90
N SER A 438 -25.35 9.67 -16.68
CA SER A 438 -25.95 9.51 -15.34
C SER A 438 -25.61 10.65 -14.37
N CYS A 439 -25.64 11.88 -14.86
CA CYS A 439 -25.60 13.09 -14.04
C CYS A 439 -27.05 13.50 -13.73
N ASP A 440 -27.67 12.86 -12.74
CA ASP A 440 -29.13 12.83 -12.54
C ASP A 440 -29.78 14.22 -12.42
N GLU A 441 -29.07 15.21 -11.83
CA GLU A 441 -29.59 16.57 -11.65
C GLU A 441 -29.18 17.53 -12.79
N LEU A 442 -28.48 17.05 -13.84
CA LEU A 442 -28.01 17.90 -14.94
C LEU A 442 -29.18 18.43 -15.77
N ARG A 443 -29.38 19.76 -15.75
CA ARG A 443 -30.48 20.47 -16.44
C ARG A 443 -30.02 21.23 -17.67
N THR A 444 -28.81 21.76 -17.64
CA THR A 444 -28.30 22.65 -18.71
C THR A 444 -26.89 22.25 -19.14
N VAL A 445 -26.71 22.11 -20.45
CA VAL A 445 -25.40 21.85 -21.09
C VAL A 445 -25.11 22.95 -22.09
N LYS A 446 -23.89 23.54 -22.05
CA LYS A 446 -23.39 24.45 -23.08
C LYS A 446 -22.22 23.80 -23.82
N ILE A 447 -22.41 23.61 -25.13
CA ILE A 447 -21.46 23.01 -26.07
C ILE A 447 -20.86 24.13 -26.92
N PRO A 448 -19.54 24.35 -26.90
CA PRO A 448 -18.90 25.44 -27.62
C PRO A 448 -18.86 25.21 -29.14
N SER A 449 -18.51 26.26 -29.87
CA SER A 449 -18.42 26.23 -31.34
C SER A 449 -17.35 25.28 -31.89
N THR A 450 -16.38 24.93 -31.08
CA THR A 450 -15.23 24.09 -31.45
C THR A 450 -15.52 22.59 -31.39
N VAL A 451 -16.60 22.16 -30.72
CA VAL A 451 -16.95 20.73 -30.65
C VAL A 451 -17.43 20.23 -32.02
N THR A 452 -16.79 19.19 -32.51
CA THR A 452 -17.11 18.52 -33.77
C THR A 452 -17.68 17.12 -33.58
N THR A 453 -17.44 16.51 -32.41
CA THR A 453 -17.81 15.11 -32.15
C THR A 453 -18.31 14.91 -30.72
N LEU A 454 -19.47 14.33 -30.60
CA LEU A 454 -20.03 13.76 -29.38
C LEU A 454 -19.95 12.24 -29.52
N GLU A 455 -19.15 11.56 -28.72
CA GLU A 455 -19.03 10.12 -28.78
C GLU A 455 -20.29 9.44 -28.16
N LYS A 456 -20.36 8.10 -28.25
CA LYS A 456 -21.51 7.30 -27.82
C LYS A 456 -21.91 7.62 -26.38
N ALA A 457 -23.23 7.80 -26.14
CA ALA A 457 -23.84 7.93 -24.81
C ALA A 457 -23.22 9.04 -23.92
N CYS A 458 -22.61 10.10 -24.50
CA CYS A 458 -21.84 11.08 -23.74
C CYS A 458 -22.67 11.90 -22.74
N PHE A 459 -23.96 12.04 -22.94
CA PHE A 459 -24.96 12.64 -22.06
C PHE A 459 -26.17 11.74 -21.82
N CYS A 460 -26.03 10.41 -21.90
CA CYS A 460 -27.16 9.49 -21.68
C CYS A 460 -27.55 9.44 -20.19
N ASP A 461 -28.78 9.00 -19.92
CA ASP A 461 -29.33 8.83 -18.58
C ASP A 461 -29.34 10.13 -17.75
N ASN A 462 -29.59 11.28 -18.40
CA ASN A 462 -29.74 12.59 -17.76
C ASN A 462 -31.21 13.04 -17.80
N TRP A 463 -32.04 12.44 -16.96
CA TRP A 463 -33.50 12.56 -16.95
C TRP A 463 -34.02 13.98 -16.71
N GLU A 464 -33.23 14.86 -16.09
CA GLU A 464 -33.55 16.27 -15.82
C GLU A 464 -32.99 17.22 -16.89
N LEU A 465 -32.31 16.73 -17.97
CA LEU A 465 -31.70 17.58 -18.98
C LEU A 465 -32.77 18.22 -19.89
N VAL A 466 -33.05 19.48 -19.65
CA VAL A 466 -34.09 20.28 -20.35
C VAL A 466 -33.51 21.28 -21.35
N GLU A 467 -32.26 21.72 -21.17
CA GLU A 467 -31.66 22.75 -22.05
C GLU A 467 -30.29 22.33 -22.57
N VAL A 468 -30.14 22.29 -23.89
CA VAL A 468 -28.84 22.09 -24.53
C VAL A 468 -28.57 23.29 -25.45
N HIS A 469 -27.50 24.06 -25.17
CA HIS A 469 -27.05 25.17 -26.03
C HIS A 469 -25.86 24.69 -26.85
N CYS A 470 -25.98 24.65 -28.17
CA CYS A 470 -24.90 24.25 -29.07
C CYS A 470 -24.49 25.41 -29.97
N ALA A 471 -23.29 25.95 -29.75
CA ALA A 471 -22.79 27.12 -30.50
C ALA A 471 -22.17 26.78 -31.88
N ALA A 472 -22.12 25.50 -32.26
CA ALA A 472 -21.58 25.07 -33.54
C ALA A 472 -22.47 25.48 -34.72
N LEU A 473 -21.88 26.04 -35.76
CA LEU A 473 -22.62 26.42 -36.99
C LEU A 473 -23.00 25.21 -37.85
N THR A 474 -22.32 24.11 -37.68
CA THR A 474 -22.64 22.80 -38.30
C THR A 474 -22.86 21.78 -37.19
N PRO A 475 -23.96 21.03 -37.20
CA PRO A 475 -24.22 20.06 -36.15
C PRO A 475 -23.03 19.12 -35.94
N PRO A 476 -22.50 18.99 -34.73
CA PRO A 476 -21.47 17.98 -34.40
C PRO A 476 -21.94 16.57 -34.70
N THR A 477 -21.03 15.70 -35.12
CA THR A 477 -21.34 14.27 -35.32
C THR A 477 -21.66 13.63 -33.97
N CYS A 478 -22.81 12.95 -33.85
CA CYS A 478 -23.22 12.24 -32.64
C CYS A 478 -23.01 10.75 -32.75
N GLY A 479 -22.43 10.16 -31.71
CA GLY A 479 -22.43 8.71 -31.50
C GLY A 479 -23.83 8.22 -31.08
N LYS A 480 -24.04 6.92 -31.15
CA LYS A 480 -25.32 6.30 -30.76
C LYS A 480 -25.68 6.69 -29.31
N ASN A 481 -26.92 7.09 -29.08
CA ASN A 481 -27.47 7.40 -27.77
C ASN A 481 -26.75 8.60 -27.07
N ALA A 482 -26.16 9.54 -27.80
CA ALA A 482 -25.42 10.67 -27.20
C ALA A 482 -26.26 11.46 -26.19
N PHE A 483 -27.57 11.58 -26.44
CA PHE A 483 -28.55 12.26 -25.58
C PHE A 483 -29.73 11.35 -25.23
N ALA A 484 -29.57 10.04 -25.13
CA ALA A 484 -30.64 9.15 -24.73
C ALA A 484 -31.09 9.44 -23.27
N ASP A 485 -32.39 9.25 -23.04
CA ASP A 485 -33.01 9.37 -21.72
C ASP A 485 -32.88 10.76 -21.08
N MET A 486 -33.15 11.81 -21.87
CA MET A 486 -33.34 13.19 -21.42
C MET A 486 -34.79 13.45 -20.96
N ALA A 487 -35.04 14.62 -20.39
CA ALA A 487 -36.39 15.11 -20.10
C ALA A 487 -37.27 15.13 -21.36
N GLU A 488 -38.56 14.83 -21.22
CA GLU A 488 -39.51 14.81 -22.38
C GLU A 488 -39.66 16.20 -23.01
N GLU A 489 -39.63 17.29 -22.21
CA GLU A 489 -39.76 18.66 -22.66
C GLU A 489 -38.40 19.35 -22.83
N ASN A 490 -37.47 18.73 -23.60
CA ASN A 490 -36.14 19.26 -23.83
C ASN A 490 -36.11 20.26 -25.00
N VAL A 491 -35.19 21.25 -24.88
CA VAL A 491 -35.00 22.32 -25.88
C VAL A 491 -33.54 22.37 -26.29
N LEU A 492 -33.30 22.34 -27.61
CA LEU A 492 -31.99 22.62 -28.19
C LEU A 492 -31.93 24.07 -28.69
N TYR A 493 -30.97 24.84 -28.20
CA TYR A 493 -30.68 26.16 -28.64
C TYR A 493 -29.49 26.18 -29.61
N VAL A 494 -29.66 26.76 -30.78
CA VAL A 494 -28.67 26.76 -31.88
C VAL A 494 -28.47 28.15 -32.45
N PRO A 495 -27.33 28.45 -33.12
CA PRO A 495 -27.08 29.76 -33.73
C PRO A 495 -28.11 30.11 -34.80
N SER A 496 -28.43 31.41 -34.93
CA SER A 496 -29.33 31.90 -35.97
C SER A 496 -28.95 31.45 -37.38
N GLY A 497 -29.94 30.94 -38.14
CA GLY A 497 -29.77 30.41 -39.50
C GLY A 497 -29.28 28.96 -39.56
N THR A 498 -29.16 28.26 -38.46
CA THR A 498 -28.69 26.85 -38.44
C THR A 498 -29.78 25.81 -38.12
N LYS A 499 -30.96 26.25 -37.68
CA LYS A 499 -32.05 25.38 -37.22
C LYS A 499 -32.35 24.22 -38.18
N GLN A 500 -32.47 24.51 -39.47
CA GLN A 500 -32.78 23.50 -40.48
C GLN A 500 -31.70 22.40 -40.56
N ALA A 501 -30.43 22.74 -40.36
CA ALA A 501 -29.33 21.79 -40.35
C ALA A 501 -29.43 20.84 -39.13
N TYR A 502 -29.83 21.34 -37.97
CA TYR A 502 -30.02 20.52 -36.75
C TYR A 502 -31.29 19.69 -36.82
N GLU A 503 -32.38 20.17 -37.39
CA GLU A 503 -33.63 19.45 -37.61
C GLU A 503 -33.46 18.20 -38.52
N THR A 504 -32.40 18.20 -39.35
CA THR A 504 -32.13 17.08 -40.30
C THR A 504 -30.94 16.23 -39.90
N ALA A 505 -30.24 16.56 -38.81
CA ALA A 505 -29.07 15.83 -38.33
C ALA A 505 -29.49 14.74 -37.34
N ASP A 506 -28.94 13.52 -37.53
CA ASP A 506 -29.16 12.38 -36.62
C ASP A 506 -28.91 12.78 -35.16
N THR A 507 -29.74 12.27 -34.24
CA THR A 507 -29.71 12.57 -32.78
C THR A 507 -30.15 14.00 -32.45
N TRP A 508 -29.74 15.04 -33.21
CA TRP A 508 -30.17 16.41 -32.99
C TRP A 508 -31.65 16.64 -33.33
N SER A 509 -32.17 15.92 -34.30
CA SER A 509 -33.59 15.94 -34.67
C SER A 509 -34.51 15.32 -33.62
N ASP A 510 -33.97 14.60 -32.63
CA ASP A 510 -34.75 13.95 -31.55
C ASP A 510 -35.15 14.90 -30.43
N PHE A 511 -34.62 16.16 -30.41
CA PHE A 511 -35.03 17.16 -29.44
C PHE A 511 -36.50 17.61 -29.63
N ALA A 512 -37.20 17.75 -28.50
CA ALA A 512 -38.62 18.14 -28.52
C ALA A 512 -38.85 19.52 -29.17
N SER A 513 -37.88 20.43 -29.03
CA SER A 513 -37.90 21.76 -29.65
C SER A 513 -36.51 22.24 -30.03
N ILE A 514 -36.37 22.86 -31.20
CA ILE A 514 -35.12 23.54 -31.65
C ILE A 514 -35.39 25.04 -31.84
N VAL A 515 -34.64 25.85 -31.12
CA VAL A 515 -34.80 27.30 -31.05
C VAL A 515 -33.51 27.98 -31.51
N GLU A 516 -33.63 29.03 -32.33
CA GLU A 516 -32.47 29.83 -32.72
C GLU A 516 -32.18 30.94 -31.71
N GLU A 517 -30.91 31.08 -31.33
CA GLU A 517 -30.43 32.18 -30.48
C GLU A 517 -29.51 33.14 -31.25
N GLU A 518 -29.58 34.43 -30.91
CA GLU A 518 -28.60 35.38 -31.44
C GLU A 518 -27.22 35.14 -30.80
N THR A 519 -26.20 35.00 -31.62
CA THR A 519 -24.81 34.68 -31.20
C THR A 519 -24.12 35.76 -30.36
N THR A 520 -24.80 36.92 -30.13
CA THR A 520 -24.22 38.09 -29.44
C THR A 520 -24.05 37.91 -27.92
N ASP A 521 -24.80 36.99 -27.27
CA ASP A 521 -24.75 36.82 -25.80
C ASP A 521 -23.73 35.80 -25.29
N ILE A 522 -23.34 34.83 -26.13
CA ILE A 522 -22.36 33.79 -25.71
C ILE A 522 -20.97 34.40 -25.48
N LYS A 523 -20.55 35.40 -26.27
CA LYS A 523 -19.24 36.08 -26.08
C LYS A 523 -19.19 37.02 -24.89
N LYS A 524 -20.32 37.54 -24.39
CA LYS A 524 -20.34 38.42 -23.20
C LYS A 524 -20.40 37.67 -21.88
N ASN A 525 -21.00 36.48 -21.86
CA ASN A 525 -21.10 35.67 -20.64
C ASN A 525 -19.84 34.81 -20.38
N THR A 526 -19.09 34.40 -21.43
CA THR A 526 -17.85 33.59 -21.26
C THR A 526 -16.71 34.36 -20.59
N VAL A 527 -16.73 35.70 -20.58
CA VAL A 527 -15.70 36.49 -19.89
C VAL A 527 -15.98 36.63 -18.37
N ARG A 528 -17.21 36.39 -17.92
CA ARG A 528 -17.56 36.51 -16.48
C ARG A 528 -17.67 35.19 -15.71
N SER A 529 -17.84 34.06 -16.36
CA SER A 529 -18.07 32.79 -15.69
C SER A 529 -16.82 32.10 -15.14
N ASN A 530 -15.62 32.58 -15.46
CA ASN A 530 -14.36 32.05 -14.95
C ASN A 530 -13.67 32.97 -13.94
N VAL A 531 -14.38 33.94 -13.38
CA VAL A 531 -13.83 34.86 -12.39
C VAL A 531 -14.23 34.38 -11.01
N TYR A 532 -13.32 33.71 -10.33
CA TYR A 532 -13.50 33.29 -8.94
C TYR A 532 -12.78 34.23 -7.97
N GLU A 533 -13.25 34.26 -6.73
CA GLU A 533 -12.64 35.05 -5.68
C GLU A 533 -11.27 34.46 -5.33
N THR A 534 -10.20 35.22 -5.50
CA THR A 534 -8.83 34.79 -5.16
C THR A 534 -8.39 35.23 -3.77
N ALA A 535 -8.94 36.36 -3.28
CA ALA A 535 -8.63 36.86 -1.95
C ALA A 535 -9.66 37.88 -1.48
N ARG A 536 -9.80 38.00 -0.15
CA ARG A 536 -10.70 38.96 0.49
C ARG A 536 -9.93 39.77 1.53
N TYR A 537 -10.13 41.07 1.53
CA TYR A 537 -9.43 42.03 2.40
C TYR A 537 -10.42 42.96 3.11
N ASN A 538 -10.07 43.41 4.32
CA ASN A 538 -10.72 44.58 4.92
C ASN A 538 -10.20 45.89 4.32
N ILE A 539 -10.80 47.02 4.74
CA ILE A 539 -10.37 48.34 4.25
C ILE A 539 -8.94 48.76 4.63
N ALA A 540 -8.32 48.04 5.57
CA ALA A 540 -6.92 48.21 5.98
C ALA A 540 -5.95 47.31 5.19
N GLY A 541 -6.43 46.52 4.19
CA GLY A 541 -5.63 45.67 3.34
C GLY A 541 -5.24 44.32 4.00
N GLN A 542 -5.82 43.95 5.14
CA GLN A 542 -5.56 42.68 5.79
C GLN A 542 -6.47 41.61 5.21
N SER A 543 -5.93 40.40 4.92
CA SER A 543 -6.72 39.25 4.47
C SER A 543 -7.71 38.79 5.54
N ILE A 544 -8.96 38.50 5.13
CA ILE A 544 -10.06 38.11 6.00
C ILE A 544 -10.85 36.94 5.41
N GLY A 545 -11.40 36.07 6.28
CA GLY A 545 -12.31 34.99 5.88
C GLY A 545 -13.75 35.48 5.64
N ASN A 546 -14.59 34.57 5.13
CA ASN A 546 -15.98 34.84 4.71
C ASN A 546 -16.93 35.38 5.79
N ASP A 547 -16.62 35.27 7.08
CA ASP A 547 -17.58 35.46 8.18
C ASP A 547 -17.52 36.83 8.90
N ARG A 548 -16.80 37.82 8.38
CA ARG A 548 -16.73 39.15 9.02
C ARG A 548 -17.71 40.13 8.41
N ASN A 549 -18.49 40.78 9.28
CA ASN A 549 -19.37 41.89 8.90
C ASN A 549 -18.57 43.17 8.64
N GLY A 550 -18.97 43.96 7.65
CA GLY A 550 -18.36 45.24 7.32
C GLY A 550 -17.96 45.35 5.85
N ILE A 551 -17.21 46.42 5.54
CA ILE A 551 -16.75 46.67 4.17
C ILE A 551 -15.60 45.70 3.85
N GLN A 552 -15.75 45.00 2.75
CA GLN A 552 -14.79 44.02 2.26
C GLN A 552 -14.39 44.36 0.81
N ILE A 553 -13.14 44.06 0.46
CA ILE A 553 -12.61 44.17 -0.92
C ILE A 553 -12.33 42.74 -1.36
N ILE A 554 -13.08 42.26 -2.34
CA ILE A 554 -12.93 40.93 -2.93
C ILE A 554 -12.10 41.07 -4.20
N LYS A 555 -11.00 40.36 -4.27
CA LYS A 555 -10.17 40.21 -5.47
C LYS A 555 -10.58 38.98 -6.25
N TYR A 556 -10.65 39.09 -7.56
CA TYR A 556 -11.00 37.99 -8.45
C TYR A 556 -9.81 37.56 -9.32
N SER A 557 -9.91 36.38 -9.88
CA SER A 557 -8.87 35.75 -10.71
C SER A 557 -8.56 36.53 -12.02
N ASP A 558 -9.46 37.38 -12.49
CA ASP A 558 -9.27 38.26 -13.65
C ASP A 558 -8.53 39.58 -13.32
N GLY A 559 -8.06 39.72 -12.05
CA GLY A 559 -7.42 40.96 -11.57
C GLY A 559 -8.39 42.04 -11.14
N THR A 560 -9.71 41.86 -11.30
CA THR A 560 -10.71 42.81 -10.84
C THR A 560 -10.87 42.78 -9.33
N SER A 561 -11.40 43.85 -8.74
CA SER A 561 -11.71 43.93 -7.33
C SER A 561 -13.07 44.57 -7.12
N VAL A 562 -13.89 43.99 -6.23
CA VAL A 562 -15.21 44.52 -5.90
C VAL A 562 -15.28 44.88 -4.42
N LYS A 563 -15.81 46.03 -4.10
CA LYS A 563 -16.11 46.44 -2.73
C LYS A 563 -17.53 46.00 -2.40
N THR A 564 -17.67 45.21 -1.35
CA THR A 564 -18.97 44.74 -0.85
C THR A 564 -19.16 45.06 0.63
N VAL A 565 -20.39 45.10 1.08
CA VAL A 565 -20.76 45.28 2.51
C VAL A 565 -21.56 44.05 2.91
N LYS A 566 -21.11 43.36 3.96
CA LYS A 566 -21.82 42.21 4.50
C LYS A 566 -22.38 42.53 5.90
#